data_70aaccbb59437b3fc05065b5f6f2050a
#
_entry.id   70aaccbb59437b3fc05065b5f6f2050a
#
_cell.length_a   1.000
_cell.length_b   1.000
_cell.length_c   1.000
_cell.angle_alpha   90.00
_cell.angle_beta   90.00
_cell.angle_gamma   90.00
#
_symmetry.space_group_name_H-M   'P 1'
#
loop_
_entity.id
_entity.type
_entity.pdbx_description
1 polymer ?
#
loop_
_entity_poly.entity_id
_entity_poly.type
_entity_poly.pdbx_seq_one_letter_code
_entity_poly.pdbx_strand_id
1 'polypeptide(L)'
;ASVERGFAAMLRKPFARAELVAVLRRVVPEAGVAPEECLPEEDAVRGFEALTAFARDDAEAAREIIRTFVAENEAHAETLRRAALAGDAVALRAIAHKMVPIYTLLGEEELAAALRRLERSEGSADGALRSAALGVAERVGEIVRAAKKEYLCDR
;
A
#
# COMPACT_ATOMS: atom_id res chain seq x y z
N ALA A 1 -2.38 31.08 18.92
CA ALA A 1 -1.03 31.52 19.26
C ALA A 1 0.07 30.70 18.61
N SER A 2 -0.22 29.58 17.95
CA SER A 2 0.78 28.77 17.24
C SER A 2 1.29 29.42 15.95
N VAL A 3 0.57 30.40 15.42
CA VAL A 3 0.91 31.10 14.17
C VAL A 3 2.07 32.07 14.36
N GLU A 4 2.29 32.54 15.55
CA GLU A 4 3.35 33.51 15.87
C GLU A 4 4.77 32.94 15.88
N ARG A 5 4.91 31.62 15.79
CA ARG A 5 6.22 30.93 15.80
C ARG A 5 6.70 30.46 14.44
N GLY A 6 6.21 31.03 13.35
CA GLY A 6 6.64 30.72 11.99
C GLY A 6 5.93 29.54 11.34
N PHE A 7 4.86 29.05 11.91
CA PHE A 7 4.01 28.04 11.29
C PHE A 7 2.85 28.71 10.54
N ALA A 8 2.77 28.50 9.25
CA ALA A 8 1.71 29.09 8.41
C ALA A 8 0.35 28.40 8.58
N ALA A 9 0.34 27.13 9.01
CA ALA A 9 -0.87 26.37 9.31
C ALA A 9 -0.59 25.16 10.18
N MET A 10 -1.58 24.67 10.91
CA MET A 10 -1.48 23.45 11.72
C MET A 10 -2.55 22.44 11.31
N LEU A 11 -2.11 21.23 11.02
CA LEU A 11 -2.97 20.09 10.75
C LEU A 11 -3.03 19.14 11.95
N ARG A 12 -4.23 18.76 12.34
CA ARG A 12 -4.44 17.73 13.34
C ARG A 12 -4.49 16.36 12.67
N LYS A 13 -3.76 15.40 13.20
CA LYS A 13 -3.84 14.00 12.76
C LYS A 13 -5.03 13.29 13.45
N PRO A 14 -5.76 12.41 12.75
CA PRO A 14 -5.68 12.09 11.34
C PRO A 14 -6.30 13.18 10.46
N PHE A 15 -5.71 13.42 9.29
CA PHE A 15 -6.24 14.38 8.32
C PHE A 15 -6.54 13.71 6.98
N ALA A 16 -7.61 14.14 6.33
CA ALA A 16 -7.93 13.68 4.99
C ALA A 16 -7.07 14.41 3.93
N ARG A 17 -6.79 13.75 2.82
CA ARG A 17 -6.05 14.35 1.72
C ARG A 17 -6.65 15.69 1.25
N ALA A 18 -7.98 15.81 1.29
CA ALA A 18 -8.68 17.04 0.97
C ALA A 18 -8.35 18.20 1.92
N GLU A 19 -8.16 17.93 3.21
CA GLU A 19 -7.76 18.93 4.20
C GLU A 19 -6.34 19.42 3.97
N LEU A 20 -5.42 18.50 3.64
CA LEU A 20 -4.05 18.85 3.28
C LEU A 20 -4.01 19.76 2.06
N VAL A 21 -4.76 19.43 1.01
CA VAL A 21 -4.85 20.25 -0.21
C VAL A 21 -5.47 21.62 0.10
N ALA A 22 -6.50 21.68 0.94
CA ALA A 22 -7.11 22.95 1.34
C ALA A 22 -6.14 23.85 2.11
N VAL A 23 -5.33 23.27 2.99
CA VAL A 23 -4.31 24.01 3.75
C VAL A 23 -3.20 24.51 2.83
N LEU A 24 -2.71 23.67 1.91
CA LEU A 24 -1.70 24.05 0.94
C LEU A 24 -2.18 25.18 0.02
N ARG A 25 -3.42 25.15 -0.46
CA ARG A 25 -4.02 26.24 -1.25
C ARG A 25 -4.13 27.55 -0.47
N ARG A 26 -4.30 27.45 0.83
CA ARG A 26 -4.44 28.61 1.73
C ARG A 26 -3.08 29.27 2.03
N VAL A 27 -2.02 28.46 2.11
CA VAL A 27 -0.65 28.92 2.44
C VAL A 27 0.07 29.45 1.22
N VAL A 28 -0.25 28.95 0.02
CA VAL A 28 0.42 29.32 -1.24
C VAL A 28 -0.62 29.79 -2.28
N PRO A 29 -1.32 30.88 -2.05
CA PRO A 29 -2.40 31.33 -2.94
C PRO A 29 -1.94 31.78 -4.31
N GLU A 30 -0.66 32.13 -4.46
CA GLU A 30 -0.10 32.69 -5.70
C GLU A 30 0.83 31.73 -6.44
N ALA A 31 0.93 30.48 -6.03
CA ALA A 31 1.87 29.53 -6.64
C ALA A 31 1.47 29.09 -8.06
N GLY A 32 0.53 29.80 -8.74
CA GLY A 32 0.19 29.52 -10.12
C GLY A 32 -0.12 28.06 -10.41
N VAL A 33 -0.46 27.32 -9.37
CA VAL A 33 -0.96 25.98 -9.53
C VAL A 33 -2.25 26.16 -10.26
N ALA A 34 -2.22 25.90 -11.55
CA ALA A 34 -3.42 25.79 -12.33
C ALA A 34 -4.36 24.91 -11.51
N PRO A 35 -5.52 25.46 -11.10
CA PRO A 35 -6.51 24.60 -10.48
C PRO A 35 -6.80 23.54 -11.50
N GLU A 36 -6.67 22.29 -11.08
CA GLU A 36 -7.16 21.20 -11.91
C GLU A 36 -6.49 21.02 -13.28
N GLU A 37 -5.18 21.10 -13.39
CA GLU A 37 -4.64 20.02 -14.18
C GLU A 37 -4.91 18.78 -13.32
N CYS A 38 -6.08 18.24 -13.54
CA CYS A 38 -6.32 16.83 -13.29
C CYS A 38 -5.08 16.15 -13.82
N LEU A 39 -4.24 15.67 -12.94
CA LEU A 39 -3.39 14.55 -13.34
C LEU A 39 -4.37 13.61 -14.03
N PRO A 40 -4.21 13.34 -15.32
CA PRO A 40 -5.15 12.50 -16.01
C PRO A 40 -5.31 11.24 -15.17
N GLU A 41 -6.52 10.96 -14.70
CA GLU A 41 -6.82 9.73 -13.98
C GLU A 41 -6.53 8.50 -14.86
N GLU A 42 -6.20 8.75 -16.13
CA GLU A 42 -5.96 7.76 -17.16
C GLU A 42 -4.60 7.08 -17.08
N ASP A 43 -3.63 7.63 -16.36
CA ASP A 43 -2.30 7.04 -16.20
C ASP A 43 -1.93 6.88 -14.73
N ALA A 44 -2.85 6.42 -13.89
CA ALA A 44 -2.48 5.88 -12.60
C ALA A 44 -1.54 4.69 -12.87
N VAL A 45 -0.24 4.93 -12.69
CA VAL A 45 0.79 3.91 -12.83
C VAL A 45 0.40 2.75 -11.93
N ARG A 46 0.01 1.63 -12.54
CA ARG A 46 -0.50 0.46 -11.83
C ARG A 46 0.51 -0.66 -11.88
N GLY A 47 0.37 -1.58 -10.97
CA GLY A 47 1.27 -2.73 -10.88
C GLY A 47 2.67 -2.34 -10.43
N PHE A 48 3.65 -3.09 -10.88
CA PHE A 48 5.05 -2.92 -10.43
C PHE A 48 5.67 -1.60 -10.87
N GLU A 49 5.15 -0.97 -11.90
CA GLU A 49 5.58 0.37 -12.32
C GLU A 49 5.37 1.40 -11.21
N ALA A 50 4.32 1.26 -10.41
CA ALA A 50 4.07 2.13 -9.26
C ALA A 50 5.18 2.03 -8.20
N LEU A 51 5.80 0.87 -8.04
CA LEU A 51 6.96 0.67 -7.16
C LEU A 51 8.24 1.19 -7.80
N THR A 52 8.48 0.83 -9.06
CA THR A 52 9.73 1.17 -9.77
C THR A 52 9.79 2.63 -10.18
N ALA A 53 8.69 3.36 -10.18
CA ALA A 53 8.66 4.81 -10.39
C ALA A 53 9.55 5.58 -9.40
N PHE A 54 9.75 5.05 -8.19
CA PHE A 54 10.65 5.64 -7.20
C PHE A 54 12.13 5.52 -7.58
N ALA A 55 12.49 4.56 -8.42
CA ALA A 55 13.84 4.38 -8.95
C ALA A 55 14.15 5.34 -10.11
N ARG A 56 13.15 6.04 -10.63
CA ARG A 56 13.25 6.83 -11.85
C ARG A 56 13.81 5.98 -13.01
N ASP A 57 14.87 6.42 -13.67
CA ASP A 57 15.50 5.71 -14.80
C ASP A 57 16.62 4.74 -14.38
N ASP A 58 16.79 4.51 -13.07
CA ASP A 58 17.82 3.60 -12.54
C ASP A 58 17.30 2.17 -12.48
N ALA A 59 17.73 1.34 -13.43
CA ALA A 59 17.32 -0.06 -13.52
C ALA A 59 17.81 -0.91 -12.34
N GLU A 60 18.96 -0.60 -11.75
CA GLU A 60 19.48 -1.34 -10.59
C GLU A 60 18.68 -0.99 -9.33
N ALA A 61 18.38 0.29 -9.15
CA ALA A 61 17.49 0.74 -8.07
C ALA A 61 16.09 0.12 -8.20
N ALA A 62 15.55 0.03 -9.41
CA ALA A 62 14.27 -0.65 -9.66
C ALA A 62 14.30 -2.12 -9.25
N ARG A 63 15.36 -2.85 -9.62
CA ARG A 63 15.54 -4.26 -9.21
C ARG A 63 15.65 -4.42 -7.70
N GLU A 64 16.35 -3.52 -7.03
CA GLU A 64 16.49 -3.55 -5.57
C GLU A 64 15.16 -3.32 -4.86
N ILE A 65 14.36 -2.38 -5.36
CA ILE A 65 12.98 -2.16 -4.86
C ILE A 65 12.15 -3.44 -5.01
N ILE A 66 12.21 -4.10 -6.17
CA ILE A 66 11.48 -5.35 -6.40
C ILE A 66 12.01 -6.49 -5.55
N ARG A 67 13.33 -6.61 -5.33
CA ARG A 67 13.90 -7.62 -4.41
C ARG A 67 13.37 -7.45 -3.00
N THR A 68 13.34 -6.23 -2.50
CA THR A 68 12.80 -5.91 -1.18
C THR A 68 11.30 -6.24 -1.11
N PHE A 69 10.53 -5.82 -2.10
CA PHE A 69 9.10 -6.17 -2.21
C PHE A 69 8.87 -7.68 -2.15
N VAL A 70 9.62 -8.45 -2.94
CA VAL A 70 9.52 -9.91 -3.00
C VAL A 70 9.82 -10.54 -1.64
N ALA A 71 10.94 -10.18 -1.02
CA ALA A 71 11.37 -10.75 0.26
C ALA A 71 10.35 -10.47 1.38
N GLU A 72 9.88 -9.24 1.48
CA GLU A 72 8.90 -8.84 2.49
C GLU A 72 7.55 -9.55 2.29
N ASN A 73 7.08 -9.62 1.05
CA ASN A 73 5.76 -10.21 0.78
C ASN A 73 5.77 -11.74 0.83
N GLU A 74 6.87 -12.41 0.55
CA GLU A 74 7.02 -13.85 0.86
C GLU A 74 6.90 -14.11 2.36
N ALA A 75 7.57 -13.31 3.19
CA ALA A 75 7.47 -13.41 4.64
C ALA A 75 6.05 -13.09 5.15
N HIS A 76 5.39 -12.09 4.59
CA HIS A 76 4.02 -11.73 4.92
C HIS A 76 3.02 -12.84 4.55
N ALA A 77 3.14 -13.43 3.37
CA ALA A 77 2.30 -14.56 2.95
C ALA A 77 2.45 -15.76 3.87
N GLU A 78 3.66 -16.07 4.30
CA GLU A 78 3.92 -17.14 5.25
C GLU A 78 3.33 -16.84 6.64
N THR A 79 3.43 -15.59 7.09
CA THR A 79 2.82 -15.16 8.35
C THR A 79 1.29 -15.26 8.29
N LEU A 80 0.68 -14.86 7.16
CA LEU A 80 -0.77 -15.03 6.94
C LEU A 80 -1.19 -16.52 7.04
N ARG A 81 -0.45 -17.42 6.38
CA ARG A 81 -0.74 -18.86 6.43
C ARG A 81 -0.66 -19.41 7.85
N ARG A 82 0.42 -19.10 8.56
CA ARG A 82 0.60 -19.55 9.95
C ARG A 82 -0.48 -19.03 10.87
N ALA A 83 -0.77 -17.74 10.81
CA ALA A 83 -1.81 -17.13 11.62
C ALA A 83 -3.20 -17.70 11.29
N ALA A 84 -3.51 -17.94 10.02
CA ALA A 84 -4.76 -18.56 9.60
C ALA A 84 -4.90 -19.99 10.14
N LEU A 85 -3.86 -20.80 10.04
CA LEU A 85 -3.86 -22.19 10.53
C LEU A 85 -3.91 -22.26 12.05
N ALA A 86 -3.27 -21.32 12.74
CA ALA A 86 -3.30 -21.22 14.21
C ALA A 86 -4.63 -20.62 14.74
N GLY A 87 -5.45 -20.04 13.88
CA GLY A 87 -6.65 -19.31 14.31
C GLY A 87 -6.35 -18.00 15.03
N ASP A 88 -5.16 -17.42 14.80
CA ASP A 88 -4.69 -16.21 15.45
C ASP A 88 -5.21 -14.95 14.72
N ALA A 89 -6.40 -14.51 15.12
CA ALA A 89 -7.04 -13.33 14.55
C ALA A 89 -6.25 -12.03 14.80
N VAL A 90 -5.50 -11.94 15.90
CA VAL A 90 -4.68 -10.76 16.20
C VAL A 90 -3.53 -10.64 15.22
N ALA A 91 -2.82 -11.74 14.98
CA ALA A 91 -1.74 -11.78 13.99
C ALA A 91 -2.27 -11.54 12.57
N LEU A 92 -3.44 -12.09 12.22
CA LEU A 92 -4.08 -11.84 10.92
C LEU A 92 -4.38 -10.35 10.71
N ARG A 93 -4.95 -9.68 11.68
CA ARG A 93 -5.22 -8.23 11.61
C ARG A 93 -3.95 -7.41 11.48
N ALA A 94 -2.95 -7.72 12.28
CA ALA A 94 -1.68 -7.00 12.29
C ALA A 94 -0.95 -7.10 10.95
N ILE A 95 -0.87 -8.30 10.36
CA ILE A 95 -0.20 -8.48 9.07
C ILE A 95 -1.01 -7.89 7.91
N ALA A 96 -2.34 -8.02 7.94
CA ALA A 96 -3.21 -7.41 6.94
C ALA A 96 -3.05 -5.88 6.91
N HIS A 97 -3.02 -5.25 8.08
CA HIS A 97 -2.79 -3.81 8.21
C HIS A 97 -1.48 -3.36 7.53
N LYS A 98 -0.40 -4.10 7.71
CA LYS A 98 0.90 -3.80 7.09
C LYS A 98 0.87 -3.93 5.57
N MET A 99 0.06 -4.85 5.04
CA MET A 99 0.04 -5.16 3.62
C MET A 99 -0.88 -4.23 2.80
N VAL A 100 -1.93 -3.68 3.39
CA VAL A 100 -2.90 -2.82 2.68
C VAL A 100 -2.25 -1.70 1.86
N PRO A 101 -1.29 -0.91 2.39
CA PRO A 101 -0.72 0.21 1.64
C PRO A 101 -0.04 -0.20 0.34
N ILE A 102 0.74 -1.28 0.35
CA ILE A 102 1.50 -1.72 -0.81
C ILE A 102 0.58 -2.23 -1.93
N TYR A 103 -0.46 -2.99 -1.60
CA TYR A 103 -1.40 -3.50 -2.59
C TYR A 103 -2.36 -2.42 -3.10
N THR A 104 -2.64 -1.41 -2.30
CA THR A 104 -3.32 -0.19 -2.77
C THR A 104 -2.45 0.58 -3.78
N LEU A 105 -1.16 0.71 -3.51
CA LEU A 105 -0.20 1.34 -4.42
C LEU A 105 -0.08 0.58 -5.76
N LEU A 106 -0.06 -0.76 -5.70
CA LEU A 106 -0.02 -1.62 -6.89
C LEU A 106 -1.31 -1.57 -7.73
N GLY A 107 -2.39 -1.01 -7.19
CA GLY A 107 -3.69 -1.02 -7.84
C GLY A 107 -4.42 -2.37 -7.77
N GLU A 108 -3.99 -3.27 -6.88
CA GLU A 108 -4.62 -4.57 -6.61
C GLU A 108 -5.82 -4.38 -5.67
N GLU A 109 -6.87 -3.75 -6.18
CA GLU A 109 -8.01 -3.29 -5.37
C GLU A 109 -8.76 -4.42 -4.68
N GLU A 110 -8.95 -5.55 -5.36
CA GLU A 110 -9.63 -6.73 -4.78
C GLU A 110 -8.83 -7.30 -3.61
N LEU A 111 -7.50 -7.41 -3.79
CA LEU A 111 -6.61 -7.88 -2.74
C LEU A 111 -6.53 -6.90 -1.57
N ALA A 112 -6.44 -5.60 -1.85
CA ALA A 112 -6.47 -4.56 -0.83
C ALA A 112 -7.80 -4.57 -0.06
N ALA A 113 -8.93 -4.78 -0.74
CA ALA A 113 -10.24 -4.91 -0.09
C ALA A 113 -10.33 -6.16 0.79
N ALA A 114 -9.78 -7.29 0.33
CA ALA A 114 -9.71 -8.52 1.12
C ALA A 114 -8.85 -8.33 2.38
N LEU A 115 -7.70 -7.68 2.25
CA LEU A 115 -6.83 -7.33 3.38
C LEU A 115 -7.53 -6.41 4.39
N ARG A 116 -8.25 -5.39 3.92
CA ARG A 116 -9.05 -4.52 4.80
C ARG A 116 -10.15 -5.26 5.53
N ARG A 117 -10.75 -6.28 4.92
CA ARG A 117 -11.73 -7.16 5.60
C ARG A 117 -11.07 -7.97 6.71
N LEU A 118 -9.87 -8.53 6.46
CA LEU A 118 -9.09 -9.21 7.49
C LEU A 118 -8.71 -8.27 8.63
N GLU A 119 -8.28 -7.05 8.32
CA GLU A 119 -7.92 -6.03 9.30
C GLU A 119 -9.10 -5.64 10.22
N ARG A 120 -10.31 -5.56 9.67
CA ARG A 120 -11.52 -5.17 10.40
C ARG A 120 -12.26 -6.33 11.05
N SER A 121 -11.79 -7.56 10.87
CA SER A 121 -12.43 -8.73 11.44
C SER A 121 -12.46 -8.64 12.96
N GLU A 122 -13.62 -8.92 13.56
CA GLU A 122 -13.80 -8.97 15.00
C GLU A 122 -13.91 -10.42 15.47
N GLY A 123 -13.44 -10.70 16.66
CA GLY A 123 -13.52 -12.02 17.26
C GLY A 123 -12.39 -12.97 16.91
N SER A 124 -12.64 -14.26 17.04
CA SER A 124 -11.69 -15.33 16.71
C SER A 124 -11.70 -15.63 15.20
N ALA A 125 -10.60 -16.16 14.70
CA ALA A 125 -10.52 -16.59 13.31
C ALA A 125 -11.42 -17.82 13.08
N ASP A 126 -12.61 -17.58 12.59
CA ASP A 126 -13.52 -18.63 12.14
C ASP A 126 -13.08 -19.26 10.80
N GLY A 127 -13.80 -20.26 10.32
CA GLY A 127 -13.49 -20.94 9.07
C GLY A 127 -13.51 -20.00 7.84
N ALA A 128 -14.39 -19.00 7.82
CA ALA A 128 -14.51 -18.04 6.75
C ALA A 128 -13.30 -17.09 6.72
N LEU A 129 -12.89 -16.59 7.90
CA LEU A 129 -11.73 -15.71 8.03
C LEU A 129 -10.43 -16.45 7.69
N ARG A 130 -10.31 -17.71 8.13
CA ARG A 130 -9.20 -18.59 7.75
C ARG A 130 -9.12 -18.78 6.24
N SER A 131 -10.21 -19.13 5.59
CA SER A 131 -10.28 -19.32 4.14
C SER A 131 -9.91 -18.04 3.39
N ALA A 132 -10.43 -16.90 3.82
CA ALA A 132 -10.10 -15.60 3.25
C ALA A 132 -8.60 -15.28 3.36
N ALA A 133 -8.00 -15.52 4.53
CA ALA A 133 -6.58 -15.28 4.76
C ALA A 133 -5.68 -16.19 3.90
N LEU A 134 -6.05 -17.46 3.74
CA LEU A 134 -5.33 -18.38 2.85
C LEU A 134 -5.43 -17.97 1.39
N GLY A 135 -6.61 -17.53 0.93
CA GLY A 135 -6.80 -17.00 -0.42
C GLY A 135 -5.97 -15.74 -0.68
N VAL A 136 -5.89 -14.85 0.30
CA VAL A 136 -5.00 -13.67 0.22
C VAL A 136 -3.54 -14.09 0.11
N ALA A 137 -3.08 -15.03 0.94
CA ALA A 137 -1.71 -15.52 0.90
C ALA A 137 -1.34 -16.18 -0.44
N GLU A 138 -2.27 -16.89 -1.05
CA GLU A 138 -2.10 -17.47 -2.38
C GLU A 138 -1.99 -16.40 -3.46
N ARG A 139 -2.87 -15.41 -3.45
CA ARG A 139 -2.83 -14.29 -4.40
C ARG A 139 -1.53 -13.47 -4.27
N VAL A 140 -1.09 -13.22 -3.06
CA VAL A 140 0.22 -12.59 -2.79
C VAL A 140 1.35 -13.41 -3.42
N GLY A 141 1.33 -14.72 -3.27
CA GLY A 141 2.31 -15.62 -3.89
C GLY A 141 2.33 -15.54 -5.43
N GLU A 142 1.17 -15.37 -6.07
CA GLU A 142 1.09 -15.16 -7.53
C GLU A 142 1.74 -13.83 -7.96
N ILE A 143 1.43 -12.75 -7.25
CA ILE A 143 2.01 -11.43 -7.51
C ILE A 143 3.52 -11.43 -7.32
N VAL A 144 4.01 -12.07 -6.27
CA VAL A 144 5.45 -12.23 -6.01
C VAL A 144 6.14 -13.01 -7.13
N ARG A 145 5.53 -14.10 -7.61
CA ARG A 145 6.06 -14.87 -8.75
C ARG A 145 6.11 -14.02 -10.03
N ALA A 146 5.08 -13.21 -10.28
CA ALA A 146 5.06 -12.30 -11.41
C ALA A 146 6.18 -11.25 -11.32
N ALA A 147 6.39 -10.65 -10.15
CA ALA A 147 7.47 -9.70 -9.92
C ALA A 147 8.86 -10.31 -10.16
N LYS A 148 9.09 -11.52 -9.66
CA LYS A 148 10.34 -12.26 -9.90
C LYS A 148 10.57 -12.51 -11.39
N LYS A 149 9.54 -12.95 -12.10
CA LYS A 149 9.63 -13.25 -13.53
C LYS A 149 9.92 -12.00 -14.36
N GLU A 150 9.30 -10.89 -14.02
CA GLU A 150 9.40 -9.65 -14.80
C GLU A 150 10.72 -8.90 -14.56
N TYR A 151 11.20 -8.86 -13.32
CA TYR A 151 12.32 -8.00 -12.92
C TYR A 151 13.58 -8.75 -12.47
N LEU A 152 13.47 -9.97 -11.97
CA LEU A 152 14.56 -10.69 -11.33
C LEU A 152 15.04 -11.94 -12.13
N CYS A 153 14.30 -12.38 -13.14
CA CYS A 153 14.79 -13.39 -14.04
C CYS A 153 15.77 -12.76 -15.02
N ASP A 154 17.02 -13.15 -14.96
CA ASP A 154 18.00 -12.84 -15.99
C ASP A 154 17.56 -13.50 -17.30
N ARG A 155 17.52 -12.68 -18.34
CA ARG A 155 17.28 -13.14 -19.71
C ARG A 155 18.59 -13.64 -20.31
#